data_9fdb81297340b8ea1265bc222b859f07
#
_entry.id   9fdb81297340b8ea1265bc222b859f07
#
_cell.length_a   1.000
_cell.length_b   1.000
_cell.length_c   1.000
_cell.angle_alpha   90.00
_cell.angle_beta   90.00
_cell.angle_gamma   90.00
#
_symmetry.space_group_name_H-M   'P 1'
#
loop_
_entity.id
_entity.type
_entity.pdbx_description
1 polymer ?
#
loop_
_entity_poly.entity_id
_entity_poly.type
_entity_poly.pdbx_seq_one_letter_code
_entity_poly.pdbx_strand_id
1 'polypeptide(L)'
;MSFKSGPVFTNAGKALHARAIAGATLTFTKMQLGDGSRGSTSIANLKALVSPVASVGISGLRYSGNFAVISGMFSNADLHTGFNWNEIGLFAADPDAPEDRTRDILYCYQDAAGSPDYIPASDSELITKRISIAAITDNAPNVTATFSAAMGAADITYDDTISHLGAANVQAALEALAGKSDIAIGPTEPTDESVELWLDTSDDGANYINTENQYLLDDLDPAGVEA
;
A
#
# COMPACT_ATOMS: atom_id res chain seq x y z
N MET A 1 -18.65 11.12 -3.16
CA MET A 1 -17.80 10.96 -4.35
C MET A 1 -18.62 11.36 -5.58
N SER A 2 -18.13 12.32 -6.34
CA SER A 2 -18.85 12.96 -7.47
C SER A 2 -18.76 12.20 -8.78
N PHE A 3 -17.85 11.25 -8.91
CA PHE A 3 -17.65 10.44 -10.13
C PHE A 3 -18.71 9.34 -10.20
N LYS A 4 -19.85 9.67 -10.84
CA LYS A 4 -21.02 8.78 -10.92
C LYS A 4 -21.01 7.83 -12.12
N SER A 5 -20.28 8.17 -13.18
CA SER A 5 -20.07 7.32 -14.36
C SER A 5 -18.77 6.54 -14.23
N GLY A 6 -18.68 5.35 -14.81
CA GLY A 6 -17.42 4.61 -14.85
C GLY A 6 -16.36 5.30 -15.72
N PRO A 7 -15.08 4.94 -15.59
CA PRO A 7 -14.00 5.45 -16.42
C PRO A 7 -14.20 5.01 -17.88
N VAL A 8 -13.88 5.91 -18.81
CA VAL A 8 -14.01 5.68 -20.25
C VAL A 8 -12.62 5.60 -20.88
N PHE A 9 -12.42 4.61 -21.73
CA PHE A 9 -11.17 4.45 -22.49
C PHE A 9 -10.90 5.64 -23.40
N THR A 10 -9.64 6.05 -23.48
CA THR A 10 -9.14 6.85 -24.59
C THR A 10 -8.88 5.96 -25.82
N ASN A 11 -8.69 6.56 -27.00
CA ASN A 11 -8.27 5.81 -28.18
C ASN A 11 -6.88 5.17 -27.99
N ALA A 12 -5.96 5.87 -27.32
CA ALA A 12 -4.65 5.33 -26.99
C ALA A 12 -4.76 4.18 -25.98
N GLY A 13 -5.64 4.32 -24.98
CA GLY A 13 -5.93 3.24 -24.02
C GLY A 13 -6.53 1.99 -24.68
N LYS A 14 -7.44 2.16 -25.64
CA LYS A 14 -7.99 1.04 -26.45
C LYS A 14 -6.90 0.34 -27.26
N ALA A 15 -6.02 1.11 -27.91
CA ALA A 15 -4.90 0.54 -28.66
C ALA A 15 -3.95 -0.24 -27.75
N LEU A 16 -3.66 0.29 -26.55
CA LEU A 16 -2.84 -0.39 -25.56
C LEU A 16 -3.51 -1.67 -25.04
N HIS A 17 -4.81 -1.62 -24.79
CA HIS A 17 -5.60 -2.79 -24.38
C HIS A 17 -5.58 -3.90 -25.45
N ALA A 18 -5.73 -3.54 -26.74
CA ALA A 18 -5.63 -4.50 -27.83
C ALA A 18 -4.25 -5.18 -27.90
N ARG A 19 -3.16 -4.42 -27.65
CA ARG A 19 -1.81 -4.98 -27.53
C ARG A 19 -1.70 -5.94 -26.33
N ALA A 20 -2.34 -5.61 -25.21
CA ALA A 20 -2.36 -6.47 -24.03
C ALA A 20 -3.10 -7.78 -24.27
N ILE A 21 -4.23 -7.78 -24.99
CA ILE A 21 -4.93 -8.99 -25.42
C ILE A 21 -4.03 -9.85 -26.32
N ALA A 22 -3.22 -9.22 -27.17
CA ALA A 22 -2.25 -9.90 -28.02
C ALA A 22 -1.00 -10.43 -27.29
N GLY A 23 -0.93 -10.27 -25.95
CA GLY A 23 0.12 -10.83 -25.09
C GLY A 23 1.15 -9.83 -24.56
N ALA A 24 1.07 -8.54 -24.93
CA ALA A 24 1.90 -7.53 -24.32
C ALA A 24 1.52 -7.32 -22.84
N THR A 25 2.51 -6.98 -22.00
CA THR A 25 2.22 -6.62 -20.61
C THR A 25 1.55 -5.25 -20.51
N LEU A 26 0.42 -5.18 -19.84
CA LEU A 26 -0.26 -3.93 -19.48
C LEU A 26 0.16 -3.53 -18.07
N THR A 27 1.01 -2.51 -17.95
CA THR A 27 1.53 -2.04 -16.68
C THR A 27 0.93 -0.70 -16.33
N PHE A 28 0.06 -0.64 -15.32
CA PHE A 28 -0.44 0.62 -14.79
C PHE A 28 0.63 1.31 -13.95
N THR A 29 0.75 2.64 -14.08
CA THR A 29 1.88 3.40 -13.52
C THR A 29 1.48 4.43 -12.48
N LYS A 30 0.39 5.15 -12.71
CA LYS A 30 -0.10 6.21 -11.83
C LYS A 30 -1.56 6.54 -12.11
N MET A 31 -2.18 7.20 -11.16
CA MET A 31 -3.38 7.99 -11.38
C MET A 31 -3.02 9.49 -11.32
N GLN A 32 -3.73 10.33 -12.05
CA GLN A 32 -3.64 11.78 -11.90
C GLN A 32 -5.01 12.35 -11.60
N LEU A 33 -5.03 13.37 -10.73
CA LEU A 33 -6.19 14.17 -10.38
C LEU A 33 -6.02 15.55 -10.98
N GLY A 34 -7.11 16.16 -11.41
CA GLY A 34 -7.07 17.50 -12.00
C GLY A 34 -8.33 18.30 -11.71
N ASP A 35 -8.24 19.60 -11.95
CA ASP A 35 -9.33 20.56 -11.85
C ASP A 35 -9.87 20.99 -13.22
N GLY A 36 -9.33 20.42 -14.30
CA GLY A 36 -9.71 20.74 -15.66
C GLY A 36 -11.13 20.28 -16.02
N SER A 37 -11.66 20.90 -17.07
CA SER A 37 -12.89 20.50 -17.71
C SER A 37 -12.66 20.26 -19.20
N ARG A 38 -12.98 19.06 -19.68
CA ARG A 38 -12.81 18.71 -21.09
C ARG A 38 -13.75 19.47 -22.04
N GLY A 39 -14.76 20.18 -21.51
CA GLY A 39 -15.74 20.86 -22.32
C GLY A 39 -16.43 19.91 -23.31
N SER A 40 -16.41 20.26 -24.60
CA SER A 40 -16.95 19.43 -25.69
C SER A 40 -15.97 18.39 -26.24
N THR A 41 -14.73 18.34 -25.74
CA THR A 41 -13.73 17.38 -26.21
C THR A 41 -14.15 15.96 -25.83
N SER A 42 -14.13 15.06 -26.81
CA SER A 42 -14.41 13.65 -26.58
C SER A 42 -13.31 13.02 -25.71
N ILE A 43 -13.69 12.27 -24.68
CA ILE A 43 -12.76 11.50 -23.83
C ILE A 43 -11.84 10.60 -24.69
N ALA A 44 -12.38 10.01 -25.75
CA ALA A 44 -11.62 9.16 -26.65
C ALA A 44 -10.35 9.82 -27.23
N ASN A 45 -10.38 11.14 -27.40
CA ASN A 45 -9.28 11.90 -28.00
C ASN A 45 -8.30 12.51 -26.99
N LEU A 46 -8.58 12.38 -25.70
CA LEU A 46 -7.66 12.87 -24.66
C LEU A 46 -6.39 12.04 -24.63
N LYS A 47 -5.25 12.72 -24.49
CA LYS A 47 -3.92 12.13 -24.31
C LYS A 47 -3.35 12.38 -22.92
N ALA A 48 -3.91 13.34 -22.21
CA ALA A 48 -3.57 13.74 -20.85
C ALA A 48 -4.81 14.32 -20.18
N LEU A 49 -4.74 14.59 -18.88
CA LEU A 49 -5.71 15.44 -18.20
C LEU A 49 -5.67 16.84 -18.79
N VAL A 50 -6.79 17.57 -18.68
CA VAL A 50 -6.89 18.95 -19.15
C VAL A 50 -6.07 19.88 -18.27
N SER A 51 -6.16 19.71 -16.96
CA SER A 51 -5.40 20.48 -15.95
C SER A 51 -5.01 19.56 -14.80
N PRO A 52 -3.90 18.82 -14.93
CA PRO A 52 -3.45 17.94 -13.86
C PRO A 52 -2.92 18.75 -12.67
N VAL A 53 -3.36 18.39 -11.44
CA VAL A 53 -2.98 19.04 -10.20
C VAL A 53 -2.13 18.10 -9.32
N ALA A 54 -2.51 16.82 -9.21
CA ALA A 54 -1.82 15.87 -8.35
C ALA A 54 -1.63 14.51 -9.02
N SER A 55 -0.53 13.85 -8.70
CA SER A 55 -0.26 12.46 -9.07
C SER A 55 -0.44 11.56 -7.87
N VAL A 56 -1.07 10.40 -8.10
CA VAL A 56 -1.29 9.38 -7.08
C VAL A 56 -0.62 8.09 -7.53
N GLY A 57 0.33 7.63 -6.74
CA GLY A 57 0.98 6.35 -6.98
C GLY A 57 0.04 5.17 -6.71
N ILE A 58 0.31 4.05 -7.36
CA ILE A 58 -0.49 2.83 -7.17
C ILE A 58 0.01 2.08 -5.93
N SER A 59 -0.91 1.75 -5.03
CA SER A 59 -0.64 0.96 -3.83
C SER A 59 -1.36 -0.39 -3.82
N GLY A 60 -2.22 -0.65 -4.80
CA GLY A 60 -2.95 -1.91 -4.90
C GLY A 60 -3.48 -2.18 -6.29
N LEU A 61 -3.41 -3.45 -6.68
CA LEU A 61 -4.00 -4.00 -7.89
C LEU A 61 -4.74 -5.29 -7.52
N ARG A 62 -6.00 -5.40 -7.87
CA ARG A 62 -6.78 -6.63 -7.68
C ARG A 62 -7.72 -6.85 -8.87
N TYR A 63 -8.03 -8.08 -9.12
CA TYR A 63 -8.98 -8.46 -10.17
C TYR A 63 -10.38 -8.64 -9.59
N SER A 64 -11.38 -8.26 -10.37
CA SER A 64 -12.79 -8.46 -10.06
C SER A 64 -13.55 -8.70 -11.37
N GLY A 65 -13.73 -9.96 -11.71
CA GLY A 65 -14.29 -10.34 -13.03
C GLY A 65 -13.40 -9.82 -14.17
N ASN A 66 -13.98 -9.07 -15.10
CA ASN A 66 -13.30 -8.51 -16.26
C ASN A 66 -12.62 -7.16 -15.98
N PHE A 67 -12.50 -6.78 -14.72
CA PHE A 67 -11.93 -5.50 -14.31
C PHE A 67 -10.68 -5.70 -13.48
N ALA A 68 -9.70 -4.84 -13.67
CA ALA A 68 -8.66 -4.58 -12.70
C ALA A 68 -9.07 -3.36 -11.87
N VAL A 69 -9.07 -3.51 -10.55
CA VAL A 69 -9.30 -2.41 -9.60
C VAL A 69 -7.94 -1.93 -9.13
N ILE A 70 -7.58 -0.73 -9.59
CA ILE A 70 -6.33 -0.05 -9.27
C ILE A 70 -6.61 0.93 -8.14
N SER A 71 -5.82 0.86 -7.07
CA SER A 71 -5.98 1.71 -5.90
C SER A 71 -4.72 2.49 -5.60
N GLY A 72 -4.87 3.68 -5.04
CA GLY A 72 -3.79 4.50 -4.52
C GLY A 72 -4.25 5.32 -3.31
N MET A 73 -3.29 5.81 -2.54
CA MET A 73 -3.55 6.73 -1.44
C MET A 73 -3.16 8.14 -1.90
N PHE A 74 -4.12 9.04 -1.84
CA PHE A 74 -3.92 10.45 -2.09
C PHE A 74 -3.81 11.19 -0.75
N SER A 75 -2.83 12.07 -0.62
CA SER A 75 -2.72 13.03 0.45
C SER A 75 -2.59 14.42 -0.14
N ASN A 76 -3.19 15.42 0.52
CA ASN A 76 -3.00 16.81 0.14
C ASN A 76 -1.84 17.49 0.88
N ALA A 77 -0.96 16.72 1.54
CA ALA A 77 0.14 17.25 2.36
C ALA A 77 1.02 18.27 1.60
N ASP A 78 1.22 18.07 0.30
CA ASP A 78 2.04 18.93 -0.56
C ASP A 78 1.20 19.97 -1.34
N LEU A 79 -0.10 20.09 -1.07
CA LEU A 79 -0.98 21.02 -1.76
C LEU A 79 -1.06 22.35 -1.01
N HIS A 80 -0.43 23.40 -1.55
CA HIS A 80 -0.51 24.76 -1.01
C HIS A 80 -1.78 25.52 -1.40
N THR A 81 -2.52 25.02 -2.40
CA THR A 81 -3.78 25.60 -2.86
C THR A 81 -4.80 24.50 -3.08
N GLY A 82 -5.98 24.67 -2.50
CA GLY A 82 -7.08 23.74 -2.70
C GLY A 82 -7.63 23.82 -4.14
N PHE A 83 -8.24 22.72 -4.61
CA PHE A 83 -8.79 22.64 -5.95
C PHE A 83 -10.11 21.88 -6.01
N ASN A 84 -10.89 22.12 -7.06
CA ASN A 84 -12.07 21.33 -7.37
C ASN A 84 -11.66 20.08 -8.16
N TRP A 85 -11.80 18.91 -7.58
CA TRP A 85 -11.43 17.67 -8.24
C TRP A 85 -12.47 17.31 -9.31
N ASN A 86 -12.20 17.75 -10.54
CA ASN A 86 -13.08 17.61 -11.70
C ASN A 86 -12.77 16.39 -12.56
N GLU A 87 -11.51 15.96 -12.60
CA GLU A 87 -11.06 14.92 -13.52
C GLU A 87 -10.08 13.96 -12.88
N ILE A 88 -10.13 12.70 -13.33
CA ILE A 88 -9.18 11.66 -12.95
C ILE A 88 -8.80 10.83 -14.18
N GLY A 89 -7.52 10.53 -14.31
CA GLY A 89 -6.97 9.64 -15.33
C GLY A 89 -6.14 8.52 -14.76
N LEU A 90 -6.27 7.34 -15.34
CA LEU A 90 -5.38 6.19 -15.08
C LEU A 90 -4.39 6.07 -16.22
N PHE A 91 -3.13 5.97 -15.90
CA PHE A 91 -2.03 5.89 -16.86
C PHE A 91 -1.39 4.50 -16.83
N ALA A 92 -0.90 4.09 -17.99
CA ALA A 92 -0.15 2.87 -18.16
C ALA A 92 1.14 3.14 -18.97
N ALA A 93 2.15 2.31 -18.75
CA ALA A 93 3.43 2.40 -19.45
C ALA A 93 3.23 2.21 -20.96
N ASP A 94 3.99 2.97 -21.74
CA ASP A 94 4.18 2.69 -23.17
C ASP A 94 5.00 1.39 -23.30
N PRO A 95 4.49 0.30 -23.89
CA PRO A 95 5.25 -0.96 -24.02
C PRO A 95 6.52 -0.83 -24.85
N ASP A 96 6.61 0.22 -25.69
CA ASP A 96 7.79 0.47 -26.51
C ASP A 96 8.87 1.26 -25.73
N ALA A 97 8.54 1.78 -24.55
CA ALA A 97 9.46 2.49 -23.65
C ALA A 97 8.99 2.32 -22.18
N PRO A 98 8.99 1.09 -21.64
CA PRO A 98 8.31 0.77 -20.39
C PRO A 98 8.92 1.46 -19.15
N GLU A 99 10.15 1.96 -19.22
CA GLU A 99 10.80 2.68 -18.12
C GLU A 99 10.68 4.22 -18.25
N ASP A 100 10.26 4.72 -19.39
CA ASP A 100 10.09 6.15 -19.63
C ASP A 100 8.72 6.64 -19.21
N ARG A 101 8.61 7.14 -17.97
CA ARG A 101 7.35 7.65 -17.38
C ARG A 101 6.81 8.90 -18.07
N THR A 102 7.62 9.57 -18.90
CA THR A 102 7.16 10.73 -19.70
C THR A 102 6.28 10.30 -20.88
N ARG A 103 6.38 9.04 -21.28
CA ARG A 103 5.62 8.42 -22.36
C ARG A 103 4.39 7.64 -21.87
N ASP A 104 4.09 7.70 -20.58
CA ASP A 104 2.92 7.03 -20.03
C ASP A 104 1.64 7.43 -20.81
N ILE A 105 0.86 6.43 -21.14
CA ILE A 105 -0.36 6.57 -21.96
C ILE A 105 -1.57 6.73 -21.05
N LEU A 106 -2.39 7.75 -21.28
CA LEU A 106 -3.69 7.88 -20.63
C LEU A 106 -4.60 6.74 -21.09
N TYR A 107 -4.76 5.73 -20.23
CA TYR A 107 -5.53 4.52 -20.50
C TYR A 107 -7.04 4.78 -20.46
N CYS A 108 -7.50 5.35 -19.35
CA CYS A 108 -8.89 5.76 -19.20
C CYS A 108 -9.00 7.07 -18.40
N TYR A 109 -10.14 7.72 -18.57
CA TYR A 109 -10.43 9.03 -18.01
C TYR A 109 -11.87 9.06 -17.48
N GLN A 110 -12.09 9.85 -16.45
CA GLN A 110 -13.40 10.11 -15.89
C GLN A 110 -13.49 11.58 -15.45
N ASP A 111 -14.63 12.21 -15.66
CA ASP A 111 -14.94 13.54 -15.15
C ASP A 111 -16.03 13.53 -14.07
N ALA A 112 -16.09 14.58 -13.28
CA ALA A 112 -17.06 14.74 -12.21
C ALA A 112 -18.46 15.16 -12.70
N ALA A 113 -18.67 15.25 -14.03
CA ALA A 113 -19.94 15.59 -14.65
C ALA A 113 -20.63 16.84 -14.03
N GLY A 114 -19.84 17.87 -13.73
CA GLY A 114 -20.33 19.14 -13.18
C GLY A 114 -20.58 19.17 -11.67
N SER A 115 -20.19 18.13 -10.96
CA SER A 115 -20.32 18.05 -9.49
C SER A 115 -18.98 17.64 -8.85
N PRO A 116 -17.95 18.50 -8.89
CA PRO A 116 -16.63 18.18 -8.33
C PRO A 116 -16.67 18.10 -6.81
N ASP A 117 -15.78 17.27 -6.26
CA ASP A 117 -15.42 17.32 -4.84
C ASP A 117 -14.35 18.41 -4.64
N TYR A 118 -14.43 19.17 -3.55
CA TYR A 118 -13.37 20.12 -3.21
C TYR A 118 -12.30 19.43 -2.37
N ILE A 119 -11.05 19.65 -2.75
CA ILE A 119 -9.86 19.22 -2.01
C ILE A 119 -9.23 20.47 -1.37
N PRO A 120 -9.16 20.57 -0.04
CA PRO A 120 -8.59 21.73 0.64
C PRO A 120 -7.06 21.79 0.46
N ALA A 121 -6.48 22.96 0.69
CA ALA A 121 -5.04 23.11 0.87
C ALA A 121 -4.61 22.44 2.20
N SER A 122 -3.35 22.02 2.29
CA SER A 122 -2.82 21.31 3.45
C SER A 122 -2.80 22.13 4.75
N ASP A 123 -2.66 23.45 4.63
CA ASP A 123 -2.70 24.40 5.76
C ASP A 123 -4.11 24.64 6.29
N SER A 124 -5.13 24.35 5.50
CA SER A 124 -6.54 24.46 5.90
C SER A 124 -7.05 23.18 6.55
N GLU A 125 -6.83 22.04 5.93
CA GLU A 125 -7.23 20.72 6.40
C GLU A 125 -6.34 19.65 5.78
N LEU A 126 -5.67 18.84 6.59
CA LEU A 126 -4.92 17.69 6.09
C LEU A 126 -5.86 16.50 5.87
N ILE A 127 -5.92 16.02 4.64
CA ILE A 127 -6.76 14.88 4.27
C ILE A 127 -5.95 13.78 3.60
N THR A 128 -6.35 12.54 3.85
CA THR A 128 -5.88 11.37 3.13
C THR A 128 -7.09 10.59 2.62
N LYS A 129 -7.09 10.24 1.33
CA LYS A 129 -8.19 9.52 0.68
C LYS A 129 -7.66 8.34 -0.11
N ARG A 130 -8.30 7.18 0.05
CA ARG A 130 -8.10 6.06 -0.87
C ARG A 130 -8.89 6.32 -2.14
N ILE A 131 -8.21 6.26 -3.27
CA ILE A 131 -8.78 6.39 -4.60
C ILE A 131 -8.69 5.04 -5.30
N SER A 132 -9.75 4.65 -5.99
CA SER A 132 -9.76 3.41 -6.76
C SER A 132 -10.45 3.63 -8.11
N ILE A 133 -9.85 3.10 -9.17
CA ILE A 133 -10.39 3.07 -10.51
C ILE A 133 -10.56 1.61 -10.95
N ALA A 134 -11.74 1.26 -11.42
CA ALA A 134 -11.98 -0.03 -12.04
C ALA A 134 -11.81 0.11 -13.56
N ALA A 135 -10.71 -0.41 -14.08
CA ALA A 135 -10.42 -0.41 -15.51
C ALA A 135 -10.76 -1.78 -16.12
N ILE A 136 -11.37 -1.77 -17.31
CA ILE A 136 -11.62 -3.01 -18.05
C ILE A 136 -10.28 -3.57 -18.51
N THR A 137 -10.03 -4.83 -18.20
CA THR A 137 -8.81 -5.56 -18.61
C THR A 137 -9.13 -6.90 -19.25
N ASP A 138 -10.41 -7.11 -19.59
CA ASP A 138 -10.96 -8.35 -20.16
C ASP A 138 -10.00 -9.03 -21.14
N ASN A 139 -9.75 -10.32 -20.93
CA ASN A 139 -8.87 -11.17 -21.76
C ASN A 139 -7.42 -10.69 -21.92
N ALA A 140 -6.94 -9.70 -21.18
CA ALA A 140 -5.51 -9.35 -21.16
C ALA A 140 -4.76 -10.32 -20.22
N PRO A 141 -3.84 -11.18 -20.72
CA PRO A 141 -3.22 -12.24 -19.92
C PRO A 141 -2.21 -11.69 -18.89
N ASN A 142 -1.60 -10.54 -19.16
CA ASN A 142 -0.50 -9.98 -18.37
C ASN A 142 -0.82 -8.55 -17.95
N VAL A 143 -1.49 -8.39 -16.81
CA VAL A 143 -1.77 -7.08 -16.23
C VAL A 143 -1.00 -6.91 -14.93
N THR A 144 -0.30 -5.80 -14.79
CA THR A 144 0.51 -5.49 -13.61
C THR A 144 0.41 -4.01 -13.26
N ALA A 145 1.10 -3.58 -12.22
CA ALA A 145 1.21 -2.18 -11.84
C ALA A 145 2.60 -1.87 -11.30
N THR A 146 3.08 -0.66 -11.56
CA THR A 146 4.23 -0.12 -10.86
C THR A 146 3.75 0.41 -9.51
N PHE A 147 4.04 -0.31 -8.45
CA PHE A 147 3.68 0.13 -7.11
C PHE A 147 4.61 1.27 -6.69
N SER A 148 4.02 2.39 -6.30
CA SER A 148 4.78 3.40 -5.56
C SER A 148 5.07 2.81 -4.18
N ALA A 149 6.29 2.98 -3.70
CA ALA A 149 6.69 2.61 -2.33
C ALA A 149 5.97 3.45 -1.25
N ALA A 150 4.77 3.93 -1.54
CA ALA A 150 4.10 5.00 -0.84
C ALA A 150 3.36 4.56 0.43
N MET A 151 3.73 3.48 1.06
CA MET A 151 3.45 3.23 2.49
C MET A 151 4.37 2.09 2.94
N GLY A 152 5.54 2.44 3.43
CA GLY A 152 6.34 1.53 4.24
C GLY A 152 5.72 1.35 5.63
N ALA A 153 6.16 0.35 6.37
CA ALA A 153 5.74 0.18 7.76
C ALA A 153 6.05 1.42 8.63
N ALA A 154 7.03 2.24 8.22
CA ALA A 154 7.38 3.51 8.85
C ALA A 154 6.31 4.61 8.70
N ASP A 155 5.49 4.51 7.66
CA ASP A 155 4.43 5.51 7.37
C ASP A 155 3.10 5.18 8.05
N ILE A 156 2.99 3.99 8.67
CA ILE A 156 1.78 3.54 9.35
C ILE A 156 1.90 3.85 10.82
N THR A 157 1.06 4.76 11.32
CA THR A 157 0.99 5.09 12.75
C THR A 157 0.64 3.84 13.56
N TYR A 158 1.36 3.62 14.65
CA TYR A 158 1.14 2.53 15.57
C TYR A 158 0.60 3.07 16.91
N ASP A 159 -0.50 2.49 17.38
CA ASP A 159 -1.06 2.80 18.70
C ASP A 159 -0.36 1.96 19.77
N ASP A 160 0.58 2.60 20.48
CA ASP A 160 1.41 1.97 21.50
C ASP A 160 0.78 1.92 22.89
N THR A 161 -0.48 2.32 23.04
CA THR A 161 -1.15 2.42 24.34
C THR A 161 -1.29 1.08 25.10
N ILE A 162 -1.27 -0.04 24.36
CA ILE A 162 -1.41 -1.39 24.93
C ILE A 162 -0.05 -2.11 25.00
N SER A 163 0.76 -2.00 23.96
CA SER A 163 2.00 -2.76 23.82
C SER A 163 3.19 -2.17 24.54
N HIS A 164 3.18 -0.85 24.78
CA HIS A 164 4.26 -0.10 25.46
C HIS A 164 5.67 -0.35 24.88
N LEU A 165 5.75 -0.53 23.53
CA LEU A 165 7.02 -0.75 22.82
C LEU A 165 7.85 0.54 22.63
N GLY A 166 7.29 1.69 22.95
CA GLY A 166 7.90 3.01 22.68
C GLY A 166 7.92 3.36 21.19
N ALA A 167 7.02 2.81 20.39
CA ALA A 167 7.00 2.90 18.95
C ALA A 167 5.93 3.86 18.46
N ALA A 168 6.29 4.77 17.53
CA ALA A 168 5.36 5.71 16.91
C ALA A 168 4.75 5.18 15.60
N ASN A 169 5.34 4.17 15.01
CA ASN A 169 4.91 3.54 13.75
C ASN A 169 5.16 2.04 13.75
N VAL A 170 4.57 1.34 12.79
CA VAL A 170 4.65 -0.13 12.68
C VAL A 170 6.09 -0.62 12.48
N GLN A 171 6.93 0.12 11.74
CA GLN A 171 8.34 -0.25 11.54
C GLN A 171 9.09 -0.25 12.88
N ALA A 172 8.95 0.83 13.65
CA ALA A 172 9.58 0.95 14.98
C ALA A 172 9.05 -0.11 15.95
N ALA A 173 7.76 -0.46 15.87
CA ALA A 173 7.18 -1.53 16.69
C ALA A 173 7.78 -2.90 16.35
N LEU A 174 7.95 -3.20 15.05
CA LEU A 174 8.58 -4.45 14.60
C LEU A 174 10.06 -4.51 14.99
N GLU A 175 10.79 -3.39 14.90
CA GLU A 175 12.19 -3.31 15.32
C GLU A 175 12.32 -3.47 16.84
N ALA A 176 11.43 -2.85 17.61
CA ALA A 176 11.38 -3.03 19.06
C ALA A 176 11.10 -4.49 19.45
N LEU A 177 10.16 -5.17 18.75
CA LEU A 177 9.88 -6.58 18.95
C LEU A 177 11.05 -7.48 18.51
N ALA A 178 11.71 -7.17 17.39
CA ALA A 178 12.88 -7.93 16.93
C ALA A 178 14.09 -7.78 17.86
N GLY A 179 14.19 -6.63 18.56
CA GLY A 179 15.21 -6.39 19.59
C GLY A 179 14.92 -7.04 20.95
N LYS A 180 13.67 -7.47 21.16
CA LYS A 180 13.28 -8.22 22.36
C LYS A 180 13.51 -9.72 22.12
N SER A 181 14.76 -10.15 22.19
CA SER A 181 15.11 -11.57 22.29
C SER A 181 14.94 -12.02 23.75
N ASP A 182 13.71 -12.04 24.22
CA ASP A 182 13.42 -12.39 25.61
C ASP A 182 13.62 -13.90 25.89
N ILE A 183 13.87 -14.68 24.84
CA ILE A 183 14.04 -16.14 24.93
C ILE A 183 15.37 -16.55 24.28
N ALA A 184 16.28 -17.08 25.07
CA ALA A 184 17.45 -17.77 24.56
C ALA A 184 17.25 -19.29 24.69
N ILE A 185 17.73 -20.06 23.72
CA ILE A 185 17.72 -21.52 23.74
C ILE A 185 19.14 -21.99 23.45
N GLY A 186 19.73 -22.72 24.38
CA GLY A 186 21.09 -23.22 24.20
C GLY A 186 21.66 -23.86 25.46
N PRO A 187 22.78 -24.62 25.33
CA PRO A 187 23.41 -25.30 26.44
C PRO A 187 24.27 -24.36 27.31
N THR A 188 24.38 -23.09 26.96
CA THR A 188 25.19 -22.10 27.67
C THR A 188 24.33 -20.92 28.05
N GLU A 189 24.42 -20.51 29.32
CA GLU A 189 23.72 -19.35 29.83
C GLU A 189 24.07 -18.09 29.00
N PRO A 190 23.05 -17.33 28.49
CA PRO A 190 23.32 -16.12 27.80
C PRO A 190 23.92 -15.06 28.72
N THR A 191 24.91 -14.32 28.21
CA THR A 191 25.54 -13.21 28.95
C THR A 191 24.80 -11.89 28.74
N ASP A 192 23.76 -11.89 27.94
CA ASP A 192 22.92 -10.73 27.64
C ASP A 192 21.83 -10.60 28.71
N GLU A 193 21.91 -9.53 29.51
CA GLU A 193 20.94 -9.22 30.57
C GLU A 193 19.53 -8.89 30.05
N SER A 194 19.36 -8.73 28.73
CA SER A 194 18.06 -8.53 28.10
C SER A 194 17.29 -9.83 27.87
N VAL A 195 17.90 -10.99 28.09
CA VAL A 195 17.24 -12.29 27.97
C VAL A 195 16.39 -12.55 29.21
N GLU A 196 15.05 -12.54 29.03
CA GLU A 196 14.12 -12.81 30.15
C GLU A 196 13.88 -14.29 30.39
N LEU A 197 14.05 -15.12 29.37
CA LEU A 197 13.87 -16.57 29.45
C LEU A 197 15.00 -17.29 28.73
N TRP A 198 15.69 -18.18 29.46
CA TRP A 198 16.65 -19.10 28.88
C TRP A 198 16.18 -20.54 29.01
N LEU A 199 16.07 -21.22 27.87
CA LEU A 199 15.83 -22.66 27.82
C LEU A 199 17.18 -23.36 27.68
N ASP A 200 17.66 -23.92 28.78
CA ASP A 200 18.85 -24.74 28.80
C ASP A 200 18.60 -26.05 28.05
N THR A 201 19.43 -26.33 27.06
CA THR A 201 19.43 -27.59 26.30
C THR A 201 20.62 -28.47 26.66
N SER A 202 21.41 -28.13 27.69
CA SER A 202 22.42 -29.03 28.25
C SER A 202 21.72 -30.26 28.86
N ASP A 203 22.29 -31.42 28.63
CA ASP A 203 21.75 -32.70 29.17
C ASP A 203 22.26 -32.94 30.59
N ASP A 204 22.38 -31.90 31.42
CA ASP A 204 22.89 -31.95 32.79
C ASP A 204 21.77 -32.06 33.84
N GLY A 205 20.52 -32.10 33.42
CA GLY A 205 19.36 -32.26 34.30
C GLY A 205 18.93 -30.98 35.04
N ALA A 206 19.53 -29.83 34.73
CA ALA A 206 19.15 -28.55 35.30
C ALA A 206 18.36 -27.71 34.30
N ASN A 207 17.07 -27.64 34.46
CA ASN A 207 16.22 -26.74 33.69
C ASN A 207 16.04 -25.45 34.48
N TYR A 208 16.66 -24.36 34.02
CA TYR A 208 16.51 -23.03 34.64
C TYR A 208 15.75 -22.09 33.73
N ILE A 209 14.71 -21.51 34.26
CA ILE A 209 14.12 -20.29 33.76
C ILE A 209 14.75 -19.16 34.56
N ASN A 210 15.62 -18.37 33.94
CA ASN A 210 16.31 -17.29 34.63
C ASN A 210 15.64 -15.96 34.37
N THR A 211 14.87 -15.51 35.33
CA THR A 211 14.40 -14.13 35.44
C THR A 211 14.31 -13.77 36.91
N GLU A 212 14.14 -12.50 37.22
CA GLU A 212 13.79 -12.09 38.61
C GLU A 212 12.51 -12.78 39.12
N ASN A 213 11.76 -13.46 38.24
CA ASN A 213 10.61 -14.31 38.52
C ASN A 213 10.97 -15.78 38.24
N GLN A 214 11.82 -16.38 39.05
CA GLN A 214 12.11 -17.80 38.99
C GLN A 214 10.86 -18.61 39.30
N TYR A 215 10.28 -19.20 38.29
CA TYR A 215 9.39 -20.34 38.47
C TYR A 215 10.25 -21.58 38.42
N LEU A 216 10.57 -22.12 39.62
CA LEU A 216 11.16 -23.43 39.74
C LEU A 216 10.18 -24.46 39.18
N LEU A 217 10.57 -25.16 38.10
CA LEU A 217 9.86 -26.33 37.61
C LEU A 217 9.95 -27.53 38.58
N ASP A 218 10.68 -27.38 39.70
CA ASP A 218 10.82 -28.35 40.76
C ASP A 218 9.54 -28.63 41.53
N ASP A 219 8.49 -27.83 41.35
CA ASP A 219 7.16 -28.11 41.93
C ASP A 219 6.26 -29.00 41.06
N LEU A 220 6.75 -29.41 39.89
CA LEU A 220 6.11 -30.48 39.12
C LEU A 220 6.76 -31.81 39.55
N ASP A 221 6.44 -32.25 40.77
CA ASP A 221 6.79 -33.55 41.28
C ASP A 221 6.43 -34.68 40.30
N PRO A 222 7.39 -35.32 39.63
CA PRO A 222 7.09 -36.48 38.77
C PRO A 222 6.68 -37.72 39.57
N ALA A 223 6.63 -37.65 40.87
CA ALA A 223 6.26 -38.78 41.76
C ALA A 223 4.71 -38.93 41.91
N GLY A 224 3.89 -38.14 41.27
CA GLY A 224 2.43 -38.20 41.28
C GLY A 224 1.78 -39.16 40.28
N VAL A 225 2.55 -39.99 39.54
CA VAL A 225 2.00 -41.02 38.65
C VAL A 225 2.43 -42.38 39.14
N GLU A 226 1.92 -42.81 40.29
CA GLU A 226 1.87 -44.22 40.62
C GLU A 226 0.47 -44.76 40.46
N ALA A 227 0.38 -45.81 39.58
CA ALA A 227 -0.59 -46.88 39.41
C ALA A 227 -2.00 -46.52 38.96
#